data_212400ffdc909419f1c57fe09b223c25
#
_entry.id   212400ffdc909419f1c57fe09b223c25
#
_cell.length_a   1.000
_cell.length_b   1.000
_cell.length_c   1.000
_cell.angle_alpha   90.00
_cell.angle_beta   90.00
_cell.angle_gamma   90.00
#
_symmetry.space_group_name_H-M   'P 1'
#
loop_
_entity.id
_entity.type
_entity.pdbx_description
1 polymer ?
#
loop_
_entity_poly.entity_id
_entity_poly.type
_entity_poly.pdbx_seq_one_letter_code
_entity_poly.pdbx_strand_id
1 'polypeptide(L)'
;MIEGKEIVKTFGAHTAVDHLSFRLEKGKIYGFLGPNGAGKSTTMNMMTGYLAPTSGEITINGYDMLKDPEKAKSYIGYLPEIPPLYNDMTVEEYLEFVAELKKIPSKKRRDEVASAEKKTLIGTYADRLIRHLSKGYRQRVGLAQALLGDPEIIILDEPTVGLDPQQIIEIRNLIRSLKEQHLVILSSHILSEVNEVCDEVMIISHGKMEEIGTPAELEAKYAGHATYQIAIIGEEPQVKGALSGLSGIQKVDISNQKKEDGSLLVTVYTKSSEDIRAEIARALASVSLPVLSMTKEEQSLEDVFLKVTARENKGGNQNK
;
A
#
# COMPACT_ATOMS: atom_id res chain seq x y z
N MET A 1 -4.87 18.31 -6.43
CA MET A 1 -4.27 17.51 -7.52
C MET A 1 -2.75 17.58 -7.44
N ILE A 2 -2.04 16.46 -7.57
CA ILE A 2 -0.57 16.39 -7.77
C ILE A 2 -0.30 15.81 -9.14
N GLU A 3 0.60 16.42 -9.89
CA GLU A 3 1.08 15.90 -11.15
C GLU A 3 2.60 15.85 -11.17
N GLY A 4 3.17 14.71 -11.53
CA GLY A 4 4.58 14.50 -11.80
C GLY A 4 4.80 14.20 -13.27
N LYS A 5 5.78 14.86 -13.91
CA LYS A 5 6.11 14.66 -15.33
C LYS A 5 7.58 14.35 -15.47
N GLU A 6 7.87 13.15 -15.99
CA GLU A 6 9.24 12.70 -16.32
C GLU A 6 10.24 12.98 -15.20
N ILE A 7 9.84 12.66 -13.96
CA ILE A 7 10.64 12.96 -12.76
C ILE A 7 11.84 12.02 -12.73
N VAL A 8 13.02 12.59 -12.62
CA VAL A 8 14.27 11.85 -12.42
C VAL A 8 14.97 12.34 -11.17
N LYS A 9 15.51 11.42 -10.37
CA LYS A 9 16.39 11.74 -9.27
C LYS A 9 17.61 10.85 -9.26
N THR A 10 18.78 11.48 -9.39
CA THR A 10 20.08 10.80 -9.31
C THR A 10 20.87 11.26 -8.09
N PHE A 11 21.61 10.34 -7.48
CA PHE A 11 22.58 10.58 -6.41
C PHE A 11 23.93 10.01 -6.87
N GLY A 12 24.79 10.88 -7.37
CA GLY A 12 26.04 10.43 -8.03
C GLY A 12 25.73 9.52 -9.22
N ALA A 13 26.22 8.29 -9.19
CA ALA A 13 25.99 7.29 -10.25
C ALA A 13 24.68 6.50 -10.08
N HIS A 14 23.96 6.66 -8.96
CA HIS A 14 22.75 5.91 -8.68
C HIS A 14 21.49 6.72 -9.05
N THR A 15 20.65 6.18 -9.92
CA THR A 15 19.33 6.74 -10.25
C THR A 15 18.28 6.11 -9.33
N ALA A 16 17.77 6.92 -8.38
CA ALA A 16 16.77 6.48 -7.41
C ALA A 16 15.33 6.61 -7.93
N VAL A 17 15.07 7.53 -8.85
CA VAL A 17 13.81 7.70 -9.57
C VAL A 17 14.12 7.96 -11.03
N ASP A 18 13.46 7.21 -11.93
CA ASP A 18 13.77 7.17 -13.35
C ASP A 18 12.52 7.41 -14.20
N HIS A 19 12.37 8.64 -14.72
CA HIS A 19 11.27 9.09 -15.60
C HIS A 19 9.87 8.78 -15.08
N LEU A 20 9.65 9.01 -13.76
CA LEU A 20 8.37 8.73 -13.12
C LEU A 20 7.34 9.79 -13.51
N SER A 21 6.20 9.37 -14.06
CA SER A 21 5.08 10.25 -14.41
C SER A 21 3.79 9.75 -13.77
N PHE A 22 3.04 10.66 -13.13
CA PHE A 22 1.77 10.34 -12.48
C PHE A 22 0.87 11.57 -12.36
N ARG A 23 -0.44 11.30 -12.20
CA ARG A 23 -1.44 12.31 -11.89
C ARG A 23 -2.40 11.77 -10.83
N LEU A 24 -2.49 12.48 -9.69
CA LEU A 24 -3.27 12.08 -8.53
C LEU A 24 -4.35 13.12 -8.24
N GLU A 25 -5.58 12.65 -8.02
CA GLU A 25 -6.76 13.50 -7.89
C GLU A 25 -7.40 13.36 -6.51
N LYS A 26 -8.12 14.39 -6.07
CA LYS A 26 -8.82 14.42 -4.78
C LYS A 26 -9.91 13.34 -4.71
N GLY A 27 -10.21 12.89 -3.49
CA GLY A 27 -11.27 11.91 -3.24
C GLY A 27 -10.81 10.45 -3.39
N LYS A 28 -9.51 10.23 -3.48
CA LYS A 28 -8.91 8.89 -3.53
C LYS A 28 -7.74 8.78 -2.57
N ILE A 29 -7.46 7.54 -2.16
CA ILE A 29 -6.27 7.14 -1.44
C ILE A 29 -5.36 6.39 -2.42
N TYR A 30 -4.17 6.92 -2.63
CA TYR A 30 -3.15 6.32 -3.49
C TYR A 30 -2.06 5.65 -2.65
N GLY A 31 -1.77 4.39 -2.94
CA GLY A 31 -0.70 3.63 -2.31
C GLY A 31 0.55 3.57 -3.18
N PHE A 32 1.70 4.03 -2.66
CA PHE A 32 3.01 3.76 -3.26
C PHE A 32 3.55 2.46 -2.70
N LEU A 33 3.53 1.41 -3.49
CA LEU A 33 3.98 0.08 -3.15
C LEU A 33 5.31 -0.23 -3.85
N GLY A 34 6.26 -0.81 -3.15
CA GLY A 34 7.53 -1.20 -3.73
C GLY A 34 8.51 -1.72 -2.68
N PRO A 35 9.54 -2.49 -3.06
CA PRO A 35 10.56 -2.95 -2.14
C PRO A 35 11.36 -1.79 -1.54
N ASN A 36 12.16 -2.08 -0.52
CA ASN A 36 13.09 -1.09 0.00
C ASN A 36 14.10 -0.68 -1.09
N GLY A 37 14.35 0.63 -1.21
CA GLY A 37 15.19 1.18 -2.27
C GLY A 37 14.48 1.37 -3.63
N ALA A 38 13.20 1.07 -3.76
CA ALA A 38 12.45 1.25 -5.01
C ALA A 38 12.26 2.72 -5.43
N GLY A 39 12.55 3.70 -4.55
CA GLY A 39 12.37 5.12 -4.85
C GLY A 39 11.15 5.77 -4.18
N LYS A 40 10.36 5.04 -3.36
CA LYS A 40 9.13 5.55 -2.71
C LYS A 40 9.37 6.82 -1.89
N SER A 41 10.20 6.75 -0.83
CA SER A 41 10.48 7.90 0.03
C SER A 41 11.20 9.02 -0.71
N THR A 42 12.03 8.69 -1.72
CA THR A 42 12.64 9.70 -2.60
C THR A 42 11.57 10.47 -3.38
N THR A 43 10.58 9.76 -3.93
CA THR A 43 9.46 10.38 -4.65
C THR A 43 8.61 11.24 -3.71
N MET A 44 8.30 10.75 -2.51
CA MET A 44 7.56 11.54 -1.51
C MET A 44 8.32 12.78 -1.06
N ASN A 45 9.62 12.67 -0.86
CA ASN A 45 10.47 13.82 -0.53
C ASN A 45 10.51 14.87 -1.66
N MET A 46 10.40 14.43 -2.92
CA MET A 46 10.28 15.37 -4.04
C MET A 46 8.88 16.01 -4.09
N MET A 47 7.81 15.25 -3.87
CA MET A 47 6.44 15.78 -3.81
C MET A 47 6.24 16.79 -2.68
N THR A 48 6.94 16.60 -1.54
CA THR A 48 6.88 17.53 -0.40
C THR A 48 7.84 18.72 -0.53
N GLY A 49 8.66 18.74 -1.60
CA GLY A 49 9.68 19.77 -1.82
C GLY A 49 10.82 19.76 -0.80
N TYR A 50 11.01 18.62 -0.10
CA TYR A 50 12.20 18.40 0.73
C TYR A 50 13.43 18.11 -0.13
N LEU A 51 13.21 17.52 -1.31
CA LEU A 51 14.24 17.16 -2.27
C LEU A 51 13.85 17.68 -3.66
N ALA A 52 14.77 18.36 -4.35
CA ALA A 52 14.56 18.74 -5.73
C ALA A 52 14.80 17.56 -6.68
N PRO A 53 13.98 17.35 -7.73
CA PRO A 53 14.29 16.40 -8.79
C PRO A 53 15.57 16.83 -9.54
N THR A 54 16.25 15.88 -10.17
CA THR A 54 17.40 16.17 -11.07
C THR A 54 16.88 16.70 -12.40
N SER A 55 15.75 16.16 -12.88
CA SER A 55 15.00 16.65 -14.04
C SER A 55 13.52 16.27 -13.89
N GLY A 56 12.69 16.80 -14.77
CA GLY A 56 11.22 16.66 -14.68
C GLY A 56 10.58 17.72 -13.82
N GLU A 57 9.27 17.68 -13.68
CA GLU A 57 8.47 18.70 -13.02
C GLU A 57 7.46 18.06 -12.07
N ILE A 58 7.25 18.70 -10.91
CA ILE A 58 6.18 18.36 -9.96
C ILE A 58 5.32 19.58 -9.74
N THR A 59 4.02 19.47 -9.97
CA THR A 59 3.06 20.53 -9.71
C THR A 59 2.01 20.11 -8.69
N ILE A 60 1.68 21.05 -7.80
CA ILE A 60 0.64 20.90 -6.77
C ILE A 60 -0.45 21.94 -7.04
N ASN A 61 -1.64 21.50 -7.38
CA ASN A 61 -2.74 22.40 -7.77
C ASN A 61 -2.33 23.43 -8.82
N GLY A 62 -1.46 23.04 -9.77
CA GLY A 62 -0.92 23.92 -10.83
C GLY A 62 0.29 24.77 -10.42
N TYR A 63 0.73 24.74 -9.16
CA TYR A 63 1.94 25.43 -8.70
C TYR A 63 3.13 24.51 -8.80
N ASP A 64 4.17 24.97 -9.50
CA ASP A 64 5.44 24.24 -9.63
C ASP A 64 6.17 24.21 -8.28
N MET A 65 6.56 23.01 -7.83
CA MET A 65 7.23 22.82 -6.53
C MET A 65 8.59 23.55 -6.43
N LEU A 66 9.27 23.81 -7.54
CA LEU A 66 10.55 24.52 -7.54
C LEU A 66 10.40 26.02 -7.73
N LYS A 67 9.42 26.47 -8.53
CA LYS A 67 9.21 27.90 -8.84
C LYS A 67 8.38 28.61 -7.78
N ASP A 68 7.33 27.93 -7.27
CA ASP A 68 6.38 28.46 -6.30
C ASP A 68 6.27 27.58 -5.04
N PRO A 69 7.39 27.25 -4.35
CA PRO A 69 7.44 26.25 -3.30
C PRO A 69 6.56 26.57 -2.09
N GLU A 70 6.49 27.85 -1.68
CA GLU A 70 5.66 28.22 -0.53
C GLU A 70 4.17 27.95 -0.81
N LYS A 71 3.72 28.26 -2.01
CA LYS A 71 2.34 28.08 -2.41
C LYS A 71 2.01 26.60 -2.61
N ALA A 72 2.88 25.85 -3.31
CA ALA A 72 2.73 24.41 -3.48
C ALA A 72 2.67 23.68 -2.13
N LYS A 73 3.60 23.98 -1.21
CA LYS A 73 3.66 23.37 0.13
C LYS A 73 2.46 23.72 1.02
N SER A 74 1.82 24.88 0.80
CA SER A 74 0.64 25.26 1.61
C SER A 74 -0.55 24.32 1.44
N TYR A 75 -0.60 23.55 0.37
CA TYR A 75 -1.63 22.53 0.13
C TYR A 75 -1.32 21.18 0.74
N ILE A 76 -0.13 20.98 1.31
CA ILE A 76 0.36 19.66 1.73
C ILE A 76 0.43 19.55 3.25
N GLY A 77 -0.12 18.46 3.78
CA GLY A 77 0.20 17.92 5.10
C GLY A 77 1.12 16.70 4.93
N TYR A 78 2.22 16.64 5.65
CA TYR A 78 3.19 15.57 5.53
C TYR A 78 3.51 14.91 6.86
N LEU A 79 3.42 13.59 6.89
CA LEU A 79 3.90 12.73 7.95
C LEU A 79 5.08 11.90 7.41
N PRO A 80 6.32 12.20 7.78
CA PRO A 80 7.47 11.33 7.45
C PRO A 80 7.46 10.07 8.31
N GLU A 81 8.18 9.02 7.88
CA GLU A 81 8.32 7.76 8.62
C GLU A 81 8.72 7.97 10.09
N ILE A 82 9.62 8.91 10.35
CA ILE A 82 10.00 9.36 11.70
C ILE A 82 9.57 10.82 11.87
N PRO A 83 8.46 11.09 12.60
CA PRO A 83 8.01 12.45 12.81
C PRO A 83 9.05 13.29 13.59
N PRO A 84 9.40 14.51 13.11
CA PRO A 84 10.38 15.38 13.75
C PRO A 84 9.76 16.13 14.95
N LEU A 85 9.45 15.40 16.01
CA LEU A 85 8.76 15.95 17.18
C LEU A 85 9.74 16.58 18.19
N TYR A 86 9.31 17.63 18.85
CA TYR A 86 10.06 18.26 19.94
C TYR A 86 9.72 17.57 21.28
N ASN A 87 10.62 16.68 21.70
CA ASN A 87 10.42 15.78 22.85
C ASN A 87 10.18 16.49 24.18
N ASP A 88 10.64 17.72 24.35
CA ASP A 88 10.53 18.52 25.58
C ASP A 88 9.27 19.40 25.62
N MET A 89 8.45 19.38 24.58
CA MET A 89 7.14 20.00 24.52
C MET A 89 6.04 19.00 24.91
N THR A 90 4.91 19.51 25.44
CA THR A 90 3.67 18.74 25.47
C THR A 90 3.08 18.59 24.07
N VAL A 91 2.09 17.73 23.92
CA VAL A 91 1.41 17.53 22.63
C VAL A 91 0.75 18.84 22.18
N GLU A 92 -0.01 19.50 23.07
CA GLU A 92 -0.70 20.75 22.77
C GLU A 92 0.30 21.86 22.41
N GLU A 93 1.35 22.08 23.22
CA GLU A 93 2.40 23.09 22.94
C GLU A 93 3.03 22.87 21.56
N TYR A 94 3.32 21.62 21.22
CA TYR A 94 3.91 21.28 19.93
C TYR A 94 2.95 21.56 18.77
N LEU A 95 1.67 21.16 18.89
CA LEU A 95 0.69 21.38 17.84
C LEU A 95 0.36 22.87 17.67
N GLU A 96 0.30 23.66 18.77
CA GLU A 96 0.16 25.12 18.70
C GLU A 96 1.37 25.77 18.00
N PHE A 97 2.59 25.33 18.32
CA PHE A 97 3.80 25.79 17.66
C PHE A 97 3.77 25.49 16.15
N VAL A 98 3.38 24.28 15.76
CA VAL A 98 3.24 23.94 14.34
C VAL A 98 2.14 24.74 13.65
N ALA A 99 1.01 24.97 14.32
CA ALA A 99 -0.07 25.81 13.81
C ALA A 99 0.41 27.25 13.54
N GLU A 100 1.30 27.75 14.41
CA GLU A 100 1.94 29.04 14.19
C GLU A 100 2.87 29.06 12.98
N LEU A 101 3.73 28.05 12.85
CA LEU A 101 4.63 27.90 11.68
C LEU A 101 3.85 27.82 10.37
N LYS A 102 2.69 27.13 10.38
CA LYS A 102 1.77 27.07 9.23
C LYS A 102 0.99 28.37 8.99
N LYS A 103 1.27 29.43 9.74
CA LYS A 103 0.63 30.77 9.64
C LYS A 103 -0.89 30.71 9.88
N ILE A 104 -1.39 29.74 10.66
CA ILE A 104 -2.80 29.67 11.05
C ILE A 104 -3.11 30.89 11.95
N PRO A 105 -4.18 31.66 11.64
CA PRO A 105 -4.53 32.83 12.45
C PRO A 105 -4.74 32.48 13.91
N SER A 106 -4.17 33.28 14.84
CA SER A 106 -4.17 33.00 16.28
C SER A 106 -5.57 32.70 16.85
N LYS A 107 -6.60 33.36 16.32
CA LYS A 107 -8.00 33.14 16.73
C LYS A 107 -8.54 31.74 16.37
N LYS A 108 -7.94 31.06 15.40
CA LYS A 108 -8.35 29.73 14.93
C LYS A 108 -7.45 28.60 15.42
N ARG A 109 -6.23 28.91 15.93
CA ARG A 109 -5.22 27.89 16.28
C ARG A 109 -5.75 26.86 17.26
N ARG A 110 -6.38 27.33 18.36
CA ARG A 110 -6.91 26.44 19.39
C ARG A 110 -7.97 25.47 18.86
N ASP A 111 -8.88 25.96 18.01
CA ASP A 111 -9.92 25.12 17.42
C ASP A 111 -9.34 24.12 16.44
N GLU A 112 -8.35 24.53 15.63
CA GLU A 112 -7.64 23.66 14.69
C GLU A 112 -6.84 22.58 15.42
N VAL A 113 -6.12 22.93 16.48
CA VAL A 113 -5.38 21.97 17.32
C VAL A 113 -6.34 20.97 17.94
N ALA A 114 -7.41 21.43 18.59
CA ALA A 114 -8.41 20.55 19.21
C ALA A 114 -9.08 19.62 18.16
N SER A 115 -9.33 20.12 16.95
CA SER A 115 -9.85 19.32 15.84
C SER A 115 -8.87 18.24 15.40
N ALA A 116 -7.58 18.59 15.23
CA ALA A 116 -6.54 17.65 14.86
C ALA A 116 -6.33 16.57 15.94
N GLU A 117 -6.29 16.96 17.21
CA GLU A 117 -6.19 16.05 18.35
C GLU A 117 -7.36 15.07 18.41
N LYS A 118 -8.59 15.57 18.18
CA LYS A 118 -9.79 14.73 18.14
C LYS A 118 -9.75 13.72 16.98
N LYS A 119 -9.41 14.18 15.78
CA LYS A 119 -9.30 13.31 14.60
C LYS A 119 -8.27 12.19 14.81
N THR A 120 -7.15 12.48 15.45
CA THR A 120 -6.06 11.52 15.67
C THR A 120 -6.14 10.76 17.00
N LEU A 121 -7.19 11.00 17.80
CA LEU A 121 -7.40 10.37 19.11
C LEU A 121 -6.24 10.60 20.09
N ILE A 122 -5.60 11.78 20.05
CA ILE A 122 -4.47 12.15 20.92
C ILE A 122 -4.85 13.14 22.04
N GLY A 123 -6.05 13.72 22.03
CA GLY A 123 -6.48 14.77 22.94
C GLY A 123 -6.39 14.41 24.44
N THR A 124 -6.54 13.12 24.81
CA THR A 124 -6.35 12.66 26.18
C THR A 124 -4.89 12.75 26.67
N TYR A 125 -3.96 13.04 25.77
CA TYR A 125 -2.53 13.17 26.02
C TYR A 125 -2.02 14.59 25.76
N ALA A 126 -2.92 15.57 25.56
CA ALA A 126 -2.57 16.95 25.21
C ALA A 126 -1.51 17.57 26.13
N ASP A 127 -1.67 17.42 27.43
CA ASP A 127 -0.75 17.94 28.46
C ASP A 127 0.50 17.07 28.70
N ARG A 128 0.64 15.95 27.97
CA ARG A 128 1.74 15.01 28.19
C ARG A 128 2.95 15.38 27.35
N LEU A 129 4.14 15.33 27.97
CA LEU A 129 5.40 15.51 27.23
C LEU A 129 5.56 14.42 26.16
N ILE A 130 5.94 14.82 24.96
CA ILE A 130 6.08 13.94 23.78
C ILE A 130 7.08 12.81 24.05
N ARG A 131 8.17 13.07 24.79
CA ARG A 131 9.15 12.01 25.17
C ARG A 131 8.56 10.86 25.97
N HIS A 132 7.44 11.08 26.66
CA HIS A 132 6.78 10.06 27.48
C HIS A 132 5.70 9.28 26.72
N LEU A 133 5.53 9.55 25.42
CA LEU A 133 4.58 8.85 24.56
C LEU A 133 5.22 7.58 23.97
N SER A 134 4.39 6.55 23.81
CA SER A 134 4.78 5.36 22.99
C SER A 134 5.02 5.77 21.53
N LYS A 135 5.65 4.89 20.75
CA LYS A 135 5.88 5.12 19.32
C LYS A 135 4.56 5.42 18.58
N GLY A 136 3.49 4.65 18.87
CA GLY A 136 2.18 4.85 18.24
C GLY A 136 1.55 6.19 18.55
N TYR A 137 1.65 6.66 19.79
CA TYR A 137 1.16 7.99 20.13
C TYR A 137 2.00 9.10 19.51
N ARG A 138 3.31 8.94 19.39
CA ARG A 138 4.15 9.89 18.64
C ARG A 138 3.77 9.93 17.16
N GLN A 139 3.44 8.80 16.56
CA GLN A 139 2.93 8.74 15.19
C GLN A 139 1.61 9.51 15.04
N ARG A 140 0.68 9.40 16.03
CA ARG A 140 -0.57 10.16 16.04
C ARG A 140 -0.34 11.67 16.19
N VAL A 141 0.64 12.11 16.98
CA VAL A 141 1.04 13.52 17.05
C VAL A 141 1.56 14.02 15.70
N GLY A 142 2.41 13.22 15.03
CA GLY A 142 2.88 13.52 13.67
C GLY A 142 1.74 13.61 12.65
N LEU A 143 0.74 12.74 12.78
CA LEU A 143 -0.45 12.79 11.93
C LEU A 143 -1.32 14.01 12.23
N ALA A 144 -1.51 14.37 13.51
CA ALA A 144 -2.19 15.60 13.90
C ALA A 144 -1.50 16.84 13.31
N GLN A 145 -0.16 16.91 13.39
CA GLN A 145 0.64 17.94 12.73
C GLN A 145 0.37 18.02 11.22
N ALA A 146 0.28 16.87 10.53
CA ALA A 146 0.00 16.84 9.11
C ALA A 146 -1.37 17.42 8.77
N LEU A 147 -2.38 17.19 9.63
CA LEU A 147 -3.76 17.64 9.45
C LEU A 147 -4.00 19.12 9.77
N LEU A 148 -3.11 19.78 10.53
CA LEU A 148 -3.25 21.19 10.87
C LEU A 148 -3.35 22.08 9.62
N GLY A 149 -4.36 22.98 9.61
CA GLY A 149 -4.64 23.89 8.52
C GLY A 149 -5.44 23.25 7.38
N ASP A 150 -6.01 22.07 7.61
CA ASP A 150 -6.90 21.35 6.69
C ASP A 150 -6.35 21.27 5.24
N PRO A 151 -5.14 20.70 5.04
CA PRO A 151 -4.48 20.68 3.75
C PRO A 151 -5.26 19.83 2.75
N GLU A 152 -5.34 20.25 1.48
CA GLU A 152 -6.03 19.47 0.45
C GLU A 152 -5.38 18.11 0.16
N ILE A 153 -4.10 17.98 0.46
CA ILE A 153 -3.26 16.82 0.14
C ILE A 153 -2.56 16.36 1.41
N ILE A 154 -2.65 15.08 1.71
CA ILE A 154 -2.00 14.43 2.86
C ILE A 154 -1.06 13.35 2.34
N ILE A 155 0.22 13.49 2.67
CA ILE A 155 1.26 12.53 2.30
C ILE A 155 1.74 11.83 3.57
N LEU A 156 1.68 10.51 3.59
CA LEU A 156 2.01 9.66 4.74
C LEU A 156 3.10 8.66 4.34
N ASP A 157 4.29 8.81 4.90
CA ASP A 157 5.39 7.88 4.63
C ASP A 157 5.43 6.81 5.72
N GLU A 158 5.09 5.56 5.36
CA GLU A 158 5.06 4.38 6.23
C GLU A 158 4.26 4.62 7.56
N PRO A 159 3.00 5.08 7.50
CA PRO A 159 2.28 5.60 8.69
C PRO A 159 2.02 4.57 9.79
N THR A 160 2.14 3.28 9.50
CA THR A 160 1.83 2.16 10.39
C THR A 160 3.05 1.42 10.92
N VAL A 161 4.26 1.79 10.48
CA VAL A 161 5.50 1.11 10.86
C VAL A 161 5.74 1.12 12.36
N GLY A 162 5.85 -0.08 12.94
CA GLY A 162 6.17 -0.29 14.36
C GLY A 162 5.03 0.04 15.32
N LEU A 163 3.79 0.02 14.83
CA LEU A 163 2.57 0.04 15.61
C LEU A 163 2.13 -1.39 15.96
N ASP A 164 1.39 -1.53 17.06
CA ASP A 164 0.71 -2.78 17.37
C ASP A 164 -0.53 -2.99 16.48
N PRO A 165 -1.06 -4.24 16.38
CA PRO A 165 -2.18 -4.53 15.48
C PRO A 165 -3.42 -3.67 15.72
N GLN A 166 -3.73 -3.33 16.97
CA GLN A 166 -4.89 -2.50 17.28
C GLN A 166 -4.68 -1.06 16.80
N GLN A 167 -3.49 -0.50 17.02
CA GLN A 167 -3.13 0.83 16.54
C GLN A 167 -3.14 0.91 15.01
N ILE A 168 -2.70 -0.14 14.32
CA ILE A 168 -2.76 -0.23 12.86
C ILE A 168 -4.20 -0.09 12.37
N ILE A 169 -5.14 -0.84 12.96
CA ILE A 169 -6.57 -0.76 12.61
C ILE A 169 -7.11 0.67 12.80
N GLU A 170 -6.78 1.31 13.92
CA GLU A 170 -7.25 2.65 14.22
C GLU A 170 -6.67 3.70 13.24
N ILE A 171 -5.39 3.62 12.91
CA ILE A 171 -4.76 4.51 11.91
C ILE A 171 -5.33 4.28 10.52
N ARG A 172 -5.55 3.04 10.09
CA ARG A 172 -6.20 2.72 8.81
C ARG A 172 -7.60 3.31 8.72
N ASN A 173 -8.41 3.19 9.78
CA ASN A 173 -9.75 3.78 9.82
C ASN A 173 -9.70 5.30 9.72
N LEU A 174 -8.74 5.92 10.39
CA LEU A 174 -8.51 7.36 10.28
C LEU A 174 -8.13 7.74 8.84
N ILE A 175 -7.15 7.06 8.23
CA ILE A 175 -6.72 7.34 6.84
C ILE A 175 -7.90 7.22 5.88
N ARG A 176 -8.75 6.18 6.01
CA ARG A 176 -9.96 6.04 5.20
C ARG A 176 -10.91 7.22 5.35
N SER A 177 -11.08 7.73 6.56
CA SER A 177 -11.97 8.88 6.80
C SER A 177 -11.46 10.19 6.18
N LEU A 178 -10.15 10.31 5.95
CA LEU A 178 -9.56 11.50 5.33
C LEU A 178 -9.88 11.62 3.84
N LYS A 179 -10.17 10.52 3.17
CA LYS A 179 -10.48 10.46 1.72
C LYS A 179 -11.57 11.43 1.29
N GLU A 180 -12.61 11.62 2.11
CA GLU A 180 -13.77 12.44 1.75
C GLU A 180 -13.40 13.91 1.50
N GLN A 181 -12.39 14.42 2.19
CA GLN A 181 -11.99 15.82 2.16
C GLN A 181 -10.64 16.08 1.53
N HIS A 182 -9.80 15.05 1.43
CA HIS A 182 -8.41 15.17 1.03
C HIS A 182 -8.05 14.23 -0.15
N LEU A 183 -6.99 14.56 -0.85
CA LEU A 183 -6.18 13.60 -1.60
C LEU A 183 -5.22 12.97 -0.61
N VAL A 184 -5.25 11.66 -0.45
CA VAL A 184 -4.33 10.97 0.45
C VAL A 184 -3.34 10.12 -0.36
N ILE A 185 -2.08 10.25 -0.02
CA ILE A 185 -1.00 9.43 -0.58
C ILE A 185 -0.30 8.75 0.58
N LEU A 186 -0.13 7.44 0.52
CA LEU A 186 0.64 6.72 1.52
C LEU A 186 1.68 5.80 0.85
N SER A 187 2.84 5.68 1.49
CA SER A 187 3.77 4.59 1.19
C SER A 187 3.54 3.43 2.15
N SER A 188 3.70 2.22 1.67
CA SER A 188 3.85 1.04 2.49
C SER A 188 4.64 -0.03 1.75
N HIS A 189 5.33 -0.87 2.51
CA HIS A 189 5.90 -2.13 2.01
C HIS A 189 5.02 -3.34 2.40
N ILE A 190 3.91 -3.10 3.11
CA ILE A 190 2.96 -4.13 3.57
C ILE A 190 1.75 -4.13 2.63
N LEU A 191 1.67 -5.16 1.81
CA LEU A 191 0.64 -5.28 0.77
C LEU A 191 -0.78 -5.35 1.32
N SER A 192 -1.00 -6.06 2.43
CA SER A 192 -2.32 -6.13 3.06
C SER A 192 -2.83 -4.76 3.51
N GLU A 193 -1.95 -3.86 3.94
CA GLU A 193 -2.33 -2.50 4.31
C GLU A 193 -2.79 -1.70 3.10
N VAL A 194 -2.02 -1.78 2.01
CA VAL A 194 -2.34 -1.10 0.76
C VAL A 194 -3.65 -1.60 0.18
N ASN A 195 -3.85 -2.92 0.15
CA ASN A 195 -5.08 -3.54 -0.36
C ASN A 195 -6.32 -3.14 0.44
N GLU A 196 -6.17 -2.98 1.76
CA GLU A 196 -7.30 -2.61 2.62
C GLU A 196 -7.66 -1.12 2.57
N VAL A 197 -6.69 -0.23 2.31
CA VAL A 197 -6.87 1.22 2.50
C VAL A 197 -6.93 1.98 1.18
N CYS A 198 -6.17 1.55 0.16
CA CYS A 198 -5.98 2.32 -1.07
C CYS A 198 -7.06 2.06 -2.11
N ASP A 199 -7.49 3.11 -2.80
CA ASP A 199 -8.36 3.01 -3.98
C ASP A 199 -7.56 2.66 -5.23
N GLU A 200 -6.36 3.21 -5.35
CA GLU A 200 -5.41 2.92 -6.43
C GLU A 200 -4.02 2.65 -5.86
N VAL A 201 -3.30 1.74 -6.50
CA VAL A 201 -1.96 1.33 -6.11
C VAL A 201 -1.00 1.61 -7.25
N MET A 202 0.11 2.25 -6.92
CA MET A 202 1.25 2.47 -7.81
C MET A 202 2.39 1.55 -7.37
N ILE A 203 2.71 0.57 -8.20
CA ILE A 203 3.83 -0.34 -7.95
C ILE A 203 5.08 0.27 -8.55
N ILE A 204 6.06 0.56 -7.69
CA ILE A 204 7.34 1.15 -8.07
C ILE A 204 8.45 0.13 -7.82
N SER A 205 9.30 -0.05 -8.82
CA SER A 205 10.50 -0.88 -8.73
C SER A 205 11.66 -0.16 -9.44
N HIS A 206 12.87 -0.20 -8.83
CA HIS A 206 14.08 0.44 -9.39
C HIS A 206 13.88 1.87 -9.91
N GLY A 207 13.06 2.64 -9.20
CA GLY A 207 12.77 4.04 -9.53
C GLY A 207 11.73 4.26 -10.63
N LYS A 208 11.15 3.19 -11.20
CA LYS A 208 10.16 3.26 -12.28
C LYS A 208 8.76 2.90 -11.80
N MET A 209 7.76 3.45 -12.48
CA MET A 209 6.37 3.03 -12.36
C MET A 209 6.18 1.76 -13.17
N GLU A 210 5.97 0.63 -12.51
CA GLU A 210 5.72 -0.65 -13.16
C GLU A 210 4.25 -0.82 -13.49
N GLU A 211 3.38 -0.50 -12.54
CA GLU A 211 1.93 -0.66 -12.66
C GLU A 211 1.19 0.40 -11.87
N ILE A 212 0.01 0.77 -12.35
CA ILE A 212 -0.97 1.60 -11.63
C ILE A 212 -2.37 1.06 -11.90
N GLY A 213 -3.20 1.00 -10.88
CA GLY A 213 -4.60 0.57 -10.97
C GLY A 213 -5.21 0.31 -9.61
N THR A 214 -6.49 -0.01 -9.58
CA THR A 214 -7.13 -0.51 -8.36
C THR A 214 -6.55 -1.88 -8.00
N PRO A 215 -6.55 -2.28 -6.71
CA PRO A 215 -6.11 -3.62 -6.33
C PRO A 215 -6.78 -4.72 -7.17
N ALA A 216 -8.10 -4.64 -7.37
CA ALA A 216 -8.86 -5.61 -8.15
C ALA A 216 -8.46 -5.65 -9.64
N GLU A 217 -8.18 -4.50 -10.26
CA GLU A 217 -7.70 -4.44 -11.65
C GLU A 217 -6.31 -5.06 -11.78
N LEU A 218 -5.41 -4.78 -10.83
CA LEU A 218 -4.07 -5.35 -10.81
C LEU A 218 -4.13 -6.87 -10.61
N GLU A 219 -4.91 -7.36 -9.66
CA GLU A 219 -5.15 -8.78 -9.45
C GLU A 219 -5.72 -9.44 -10.70
N ALA A 220 -6.73 -8.86 -11.33
CA ALA A 220 -7.32 -9.37 -12.57
C ALA A 220 -6.34 -9.39 -13.75
N LYS A 221 -5.53 -8.33 -13.92
CA LYS A 221 -4.51 -8.21 -14.97
C LYS A 221 -3.44 -9.30 -14.88
N TYR A 222 -3.07 -9.66 -13.66
CA TYR A 222 -2.06 -10.67 -13.39
C TYR A 222 -2.68 -12.02 -13.01
N ALA A 223 -4.02 -12.12 -12.92
CA ALA A 223 -4.75 -13.35 -12.77
C ALA A 223 -4.43 -14.25 -13.99
N GLY A 224 -3.44 -15.09 -13.81
CA GLY A 224 -3.10 -16.13 -14.78
C GLY A 224 -4.12 -17.27 -14.75
N HIS A 225 -3.63 -18.47 -14.58
CA HIS A 225 -4.44 -19.67 -14.39
C HIS A 225 -5.02 -19.72 -12.98
N ALA A 226 -6.29 -20.09 -12.82
CA ALA A 226 -6.84 -20.34 -11.49
C ALA A 226 -6.19 -21.57 -10.86
N THR A 227 -5.91 -21.48 -9.56
CA THR A 227 -5.41 -22.60 -8.78
C THR A 227 -6.48 -23.00 -7.77
N TYR A 228 -6.72 -24.29 -7.60
CA TYR A 228 -7.65 -24.81 -6.61
C TYR A 228 -6.93 -25.70 -5.61
N GLN A 229 -7.13 -25.44 -4.32
CA GLN A 229 -6.73 -26.37 -3.27
C GLN A 229 -7.94 -27.20 -2.83
N ILE A 230 -7.77 -28.51 -2.86
CA ILE A 230 -8.84 -29.46 -2.59
C ILE A 230 -8.35 -30.45 -1.54
N ALA A 231 -9.10 -30.59 -0.45
CA ALA A 231 -8.91 -31.66 0.53
C ALA A 231 -9.88 -32.81 0.18
N ILE A 232 -9.35 -34.01 -0.05
CA ILE A 232 -10.08 -35.13 -0.59
C ILE A 232 -9.76 -36.42 0.19
N ILE A 233 -10.75 -37.26 0.43
CA ILE A 233 -10.52 -38.61 0.94
C ILE A 233 -10.46 -39.58 -0.25
N GLY A 234 -9.33 -40.25 -0.42
CA GLY A 234 -9.11 -41.18 -1.52
C GLY A 234 -7.63 -41.53 -1.68
N GLU A 235 -7.36 -42.28 -2.76
CA GLU A 235 -5.98 -42.63 -3.14
C GLU A 235 -5.53 -41.83 -4.36
N GLU A 236 -4.25 -41.47 -4.41
CA GLU A 236 -3.67 -40.63 -5.46
C GLU A 236 -4.04 -41.07 -6.90
N PRO A 237 -3.97 -42.38 -7.27
CA PRO A 237 -4.31 -42.81 -8.63
C PRO A 237 -5.78 -42.52 -9.01
N GLN A 238 -6.70 -42.65 -8.05
CA GLN A 238 -8.14 -42.41 -8.27
C GLN A 238 -8.39 -40.90 -8.52
N VAL A 239 -7.76 -40.06 -7.70
CA VAL A 239 -7.87 -38.59 -7.83
C VAL A 239 -7.27 -38.12 -9.17
N LYS A 240 -6.08 -38.59 -9.51
CA LYS A 240 -5.45 -38.26 -10.82
C LYS A 240 -6.31 -38.72 -11.98
N GLY A 241 -6.87 -39.94 -11.93
CA GLY A 241 -7.75 -40.50 -12.96
C GLY A 241 -9.00 -39.63 -13.16
N ALA A 242 -9.67 -39.22 -12.08
CA ALA A 242 -10.86 -38.41 -12.14
C ALA A 242 -10.62 -37.01 -12.73
N LEU A 243 -9.48 -36.39 -12.41
CA LEU A 243 -9.16 -35.02 -12.84
C LEU A 243 -8.50 -34.94 -14.22
N SER A 244 -7.80 -35.99 -14.68
CA SER A 244 -7.06 -36.00 -15.94
C SER A 244 -7.94 -35.84 -17.20
N GLY A 245 -9.24 -36.14 -17.09
CA GLY A 245 -10.22 -36.00 -18.18
C GLY A 245 -10.78 -34.59 -18.39
N LEU A 246 -10.50 -33.65 -17.50
CA LEU A 246 -11.04 -32.29 -17.56
C LEU A 246 -10.17 -31.39 -18.45
N SER A 247 -10.74 -30.87 -19.54
CA SER A 247 -10.03 -30.05 -20.54
C SER A 247 -9.48 -28.74 -19.99
N GLY A 248 -10.10 -28.20 -18.94
CA GLY A 248 -9.70 -26.95 -18.24
C GLY A 248 -8.49 -27.09 -17.35
N ILE A 249 -8.03 -28.31 -17.03
CA ILE A 249 -6.90 -28.56 -16.13
C ILE A 249 -5.59 -28.59 -16.91
N GLN A 250 -4.58 -27.88 -16.41
CA GLN A 250 -3.21 -27.87 -16.93
C GLN A 250 -2.34 -28.90 -16.20
N LYS A 251 -2.41 -28.91 -14.85
CA LYS A 251 -1.58 -29.74 -13.99
C LYS A 251 -2.31 -30.08 -12.69
N VAL A 252 -2.03 -31.23 -12.14
CA VAL A 252 -2.51 -31.67 -10.82
C VAL A 252 -1.32 -32.11 -9.99
N ASP A 253 -1.10 -31.46 -8.86
CA ASP A 253 -0.10 -31.86 -7.86
C ASP A 253 -0.83 -32.43 -6.64
N ILE A 254 -0.38 -33.59 -6.14
CA ILE A 254 -0.95 -34.25 -4.97
C ILE A 254 0.12 -34.37 -3.92
N SER A 255 -0.18 -33.91 -2.70
CA SER A 255 0.76 -34.05 -1.57
C SER A 255 0.95 -35.53 -1.22
N ASN A 256 2.22 -35.92 -1.08
CA ASN A 256 2.56 -37.30 -0.68
C ASN A 256 2.23 -37.62 0.78
N GLN A 257 1.84 -36.62 1.59
CA GLN A 257 1.46 -36.79 2.99
C GLN A 257 -0.03 -36.60 3.15
N LYS A 258 -0.70 -37.61 3.71
CA LYS A 258 -2.09 -37.48 4.17
C LYS A 258 -2.11 -36.61 5.43
N LYS A 259 -3.12 -35.75 5.57
CA LYS A 259 -3.37 -35.00 6.81
C LYS A 259 -3.83 -35.93 7.93
N GLU A 260 -3.90 -35.42 9.15
CA GLU A 260 -4.35 -36.17 10.34
C GLU A 260 -5.76 -36.77 10.16
N ASP A 261 -6.62 -36.09 9.37
CA ASP A 261 -7.96 -36.53 9.01
C ASP A 261 -8.04 -37.59 7.90
N GLY A 262 -6.88 -38.05 7.40
CA GLY A 262 -6.76 -39.00 6.29
C GLY A 262 -6.94 -38.40 4.90
N SER A 263 -7.15 -37.08 4.78
CA SER A 263 -7.31 -36.43 3.48
C SER A 263 -5.97 -36.20 2.76
N LEU A 264 -6.03 -36.24 1.43
CA LEU A 264 -4.98 -35.78 0.53
C LEU A 264 -5.19 -34.30 0.20
N LEU A 265 -4.12 -33.50 0.20
CA LEU A 265 -4.17 -32.15 -0.34
C LEU A 265 -3.81 -32.20 -1.84
N VAL A 266 -4.73 -31.73 -2.68
CA VAL A 266 -4.62 -31.72 -4.13
C VAL A 266 -4.61 -30.28 -4.61
N THR A 267 -3.58 -29.90 -5.38
CA THR A 267 -3.50 -28.59 -6.03
C THR A 267 -3.75 -28.75 -7.53
N VAL A 268 -4.81 -28.13 -8.01
CA VAL A 268 -5.20 -28.16 -9.42
C VAL A 268 -4.89 -26.82 -10.07
N TYR A 269 -4.05 -26.84 -11.09
CA TYR A 269 -3.73 -25.69 -11.93
C TYR A 269 -4.57 -25.72 -13.20
N THR A 270 -5.24 -24.62 -13.53
CA THR A 270 -6.10 -24.54 -14.71
C THR A 270 -5.38 -23.90 -15.90
N LYS A 271 -5.98 -24.00 -17.10
CA LYS A 271 -5.49 -23.34 -18.32
C LYS A 271 -5.97 -21.90 -18.47
N SER A 272 -7.01 -21.52 -17.73
CA SER A 272 -7.63 -20.19 -17.76
C SER A 272 -8.05 -19.77 -16.36
N SER A 273 -8.49 -18.52 -16.21
CA SER A 273 -9.07 -17.99 -14.96
C SER A 273 -10.54 -18.38 -14.75
N GLU A 274 -11.15 -19.11 -15.69
CA GLU A 274 -12.53 -19.57 -15.62
C GLU A 274 -12.76 -20.47 -14.41
N ASP A 275 -13.92 -20.31 -13.77
CA ASP A 275 -14.26 -21.07 -12.56
C ASP A 275 -14.78 -22.47 -12.95
N ILE A 276 -13.94 -23.47 -12.77
CA ILE A 276 -14.23 -24.87 -13.06
C ILE A 276 -14.54 -25.72 -11.81
N ARG A 277 -14.84 -25.09 -10.66
CA ARG A 277 -15.16 -25.84 -9.41
C ARG A 277 -16.31 -26.81 -9.58
N ALA A 278 -17.36 -26.43 -10.31
CA ALA A 278 -18.48 -27.30 -10.55
C ALA A 278 -18.13 -28.55 -11.41
N GLU A 279 -17.20 -28.41 -12.34
CA GLU A 279 -16.71 -29.50 -13.17
C GLU A 279 -15.82 -30.46 -12.37
N ILE A 280 -14.88 -29.88 -11.58
CA ILE A 280 -14.04 -30.65 -10.66
C ILE A 280 -14.90 -31.44 -9.67
N ALA A 281 -15.88 -30.79 -9.04
CA ALA A 281 -16.76 -31.42 -8.07
C ALA A 281 -17.56 -32.60 -8.69
N ARG A 282 -18.10 -32.41 -9.90
CA ARG A 282 -18.81 -33.46 -10.62
C ARG A 282 -17.90 -34.64 -10.97
N ALA A 283 -16.69 -34.37 -11.46
CA ALA A 283 -15.74 -35.42 -11.79
C ALA A 283 -15.34 -36.26 -10.57
N LEU A 284 -15.08 -35.64 -9.45
CA LEU A 284 -14.73 -36.32 -8.20
C LEU A 284 -15.90 -37.10 -7.62
N ALA A 285 -17.12 -36.55 -7.68
CA ALA A 285 -18.34 -37.22 -7.23
C ALA A 285 -18.67 -38.46 -8.08
N SER A 286 -18.38 -38.42 -9.41
CA SER A 286 -18.65 -39.56 -10.32
C SER A 286 -17.87 -40.83 -9.98
N VAL A 287 -16.75 -40.69 -9.27
CA VAL A 287 -15.91 -41.81 -8.79
C VAL A 287 -15.99 -41.96 -7.26
N SER A 288 -17.02 -41.36 -6.64
CA SER A 288 -17.30 -41.47 -5.19
C SER A 288 -16.16 -41.00 -4.30
N LEU A 289 -15.42 -40.00 -4.70
CA LEU A 289 -14.36 -39.39 -3.90
C LEU A 289 -14.92 -38.23 -3.04
N PRO A 290 -14.95 -38.35 -1.70
CA PRO A 290 -15.46 -37.31 -0.82
C PRO A 290 -14.53 -36.09 -0.80
N VAL A 291 -15.08 -34.93 -1.14
CA VAL A 291 -14.39 -33.65 -1.06
C VAL A 291 -14.70 -32.99 0.28
N LEU A 292 -13.70 -32.75 1.10
CA LEU A 292 -13.85 -32.09 2.41
C LEU A 292 -13.81 -30.56 2.30
N SER A 293 -12.98 -30.04 1.39
CA SER A 293 -12.94 -28.63 1.08
C SER A 293 -12.45 -28.41 -0.35
N MET A 294 -12.90 -27.31 -0.97
CA MET A 294 -12.43 -26.85 -2.25
C MET A 294 -12.37 -25.31 -2.23
N THR A 295 -11.19 -24.77 -2.30
CA THR A 295 -10.92 -23.33 -2.29
C THR A 295 -10.27 -22.92 -3.58
N LYS A 296 -10.80 -21.89 -4.24
CA LYS A 296 -10.10 -21.22 -5.33
C LYS A 296 -9.07 -20.28 -4.71
N GLU A 297 -7.82 -20.49 -5.03
CA GLU A 297 -6.79 -19.50 -4.71
C GLU A 297 -6.92 -18.36 -5.73
N GLU A 298 -7.34 -17.22 -5.24
CA GLU A 298 -7.29 -15.98 -6.01
C GLU A 298 -5.87 -15.43 -5.93
N GLN A 299 -5.37 -14.92 -7.04
CA GLN A 299 -4.09 -14.22 -7.01
C GLN A 299 -4.24 -12.98 -6.13
N SER A 300 -3.41 -12.89 -5.12
CA SER A 300 -3.34 -11.74 -4.24
C SER A 300 -2.50 -10.62 -4.88
N LEU A 301 -2.69 -9.40 -4.40
CA LEU A 301 -1.80 -8.28 -4.76
C LEU A 301 -0.33 -8.61 -4.46
N GLU A 302 -0.06 -9.53 -3.52
CA GLU A 302 1.29 -10.04 -3.21
C GLU A 302 1.88 -10.83 -4.38
N ASP A 303 1.10 -11.70 -5.02
CA ASP A 303 1.53 -12.44 -6.21
C ASP A 303 1.79 -11.49 -7.38
N VAL A 304 0.95 -10.47 -7.53
CA VAL A 304 1.15 -9.39 -8.52
C VAL A 304 2.47 -8.69 -8.27
N PHE A 305 2.68 -8.25 -7.03
CA PHE A 305 3.90 -7.55 -6.63
C PHE A 305 5.16 -8.37 -6.88
N LEU A 306 5.17 -9.64 -6.48
CA LEU A 306 6.29 -10.54 -6.72
C LEU A 306 6.55 -10.76 -8.22
N LYS A 307 5.50 -10.90 -9.04
CA LYS A 307 5.63 -11.07 -10.50
C LYS A 307 6.19 -9.81 -11.17
N VAL A 308 5.71 -8.65 -10.76
CA VAL A 308 6.13 -7.35 -11.33
C VAL A 308 7.58 -7.07 -10.98
N THR A 309 7.96 -7.22 -9.70
CA THR A 309 9.32 -6.94 -9.24
C THR A 309 10.36 -8.00 -9.65
N ALA A 310 9.95 -9.24 -9.94
CA ALA A 310 10.84 -10.32 -10.40
C ALA A 310 11.15 -10.27 -11.91
N ARG A 311 10.35 -9.61 -12.75
CA ARG A 311 10.56 -9.53 -14.21
C ARG A 311 11.89 -8.86 -14.57
N GLU A 312 12.33 -7.87 -13.82
CA GLU A 312 13.57 -7.13 -14.10
C GLU A 312 14.86 -7.89 -13.70
N ASN A 313 14.79 -8.80 -12.72
CA ASN A 313 15.96 -9.63 -12.38
C ASN A 313 16.41 -10.58 -13.52
N LYS A 314 15.55 -10.81 -14.52
CA LYS A 314 15.88 -11.63 -15.71
C LYS A 314 16.42 -10.80 -16.90
N GLY A 315 16.20 -9.49 -16.92
CA GLY A 315 16.69 -8.59 -17.98
C GLY A 315 18.11 -8.08 -17.79
N GLY A 316 18.61 -8.08 -16.55
CA GLY A 316 19.93 -7.53 -16.19
C GLY A 316 21.15 -8.42 -16.46
N ASN A 317 20.97 -9.66 -16.88
CA ASN A 317 22.06 -10.64 -17.01
C ASN A 317 22.48 -10.97 -18.46
N GLN A 318 22.09 -10.16 -19.45
CA GLN A 318 22.49 -10.39 -20.85
C GLN A 318 23.52 -9.41 -21.41
N ASN A 319 24.09 -8.54 -20.57
CA ASN A 319 25.22 -7.69 -20.99
C ASN A 319 26.31 -7.66 -19.90
N LYS A 320 27.09 -8.71 -19.80
CA LYS A 320 28.44 -8.70 -19.25
C LYS A 320 29.33 -9.55 -20.15
#